data_d6d15bf36dec9b54e53b5272711a673e
#
_entry.id   d6d15bf36dec9b54e53b5272711a673e
#
_cell.length_a   1.000
_cell.length_b   1.000
_cell.length_c   1.000
_cell.angle_alpha   90.00
_cell.angle_beta   90.00
_cell.angle_gamma   90.00
#
_symmetry.space_group_name_H-M   'P 1'
#
loop_
_entity.id
_entity.type
_entity.pdbx_description
1 polymer ?
#
loop_
_entity_poly.entity_id
_entity_poly.type
_entity_poly.pdbx_seq_one_letter_code
_entity_poly.pdbx_strand_id
1 'polypeptide(L)'
;NPQNLDSVHYRLVQKFPGCTLAHRLDFGTSGIMVIARNKAINAALCHQFSQRAVKKAYSALLCGHVENDEGVIDAPIAKDPALFPLMSICAVTGKPARSRYRVIERFYQAAGLPLTRVALTPETGRTHQLRIHCQQLGHPILGCDLYGGLEWPGTETTPRLMLHASRLDFVHPVSGETINARHAAPF
;
A
#
# COMPACT_ATOMS: atom_id res chain seq x y z
N ASN A 1 5.58 17.81 -9.29
CA ASN A 1 4.47 18.76 -9.26
C ASN A 1 4.85 19.93 -8.34
N PRO A 2 5.01 21.16 -8.85
CA PRO A 2 5.39 22.34 -8.06
C PRO A 2 4.45 22.64 -6.89
N GLN A 3 3.22 22.13 -6.91
CA GLN A 3 2.20 22.35 -5.88
C GLN A 3 2.33 21.42 -4.66
N ASN A 4 3.23 20.44 -4.68
CA ASN A 4 3.40 19.51 -3.56
C ASN A 4 4.87 19.47 -3.09
N LEU A 5 5.30 20.59 -2.51
CA LEU A 5 6.64 20.74 -1.95
C LEU A 5 6.83 19.92 -0.66
N ASP A 6 5.73 19.59 0.06
CA ASP A 6 5.79 18.81 1.28
C ASP A 6 5.69 17.30 1.00
N SER A 7 6.83 16.66 0.86
CA SER A 7 6.94 15.21 0.67
C SER A 7 7.98 14.61 1.61
N VAL A 8 7.89 13.29 1.84
CA VAL A 8 8.90 12.56 2.63
C VAL A 8 10.30 12.82 2.09
N HIS A 9 10.49 12.78 0.77
CA HIS A 9 11.78 13.06 0.14
C HIS A 9 12.26 14.49 0.42
N TYR A 10 11.40 15.49 0.23
CA TYR A 10 11.74 16.89 0.49
C TYR A 10 12.20 17.08 1.95
N ARG A 11 11.44 16.57 2.92
CA ARG A 11 11.78 16.66 4.34
C ARG A 11 13.10 15.97 4.69
N LEU A 12 13.36 14.80 4.08
CA LEU A 12 14.57 14.01 4.35
C LEU A 12 15.82 14.58 3.72
N VAL A 13 15.75 15.15 2.52
CA VAL A 13 16.90 15.80 1.88
C VAL A 13 17.45 16.96 2.71
N GLN A 14 16.61 17.67 3.47
CA GLN A 14 17.04 18.72 4.39
C GLN A 14 17.95 18.19 5.51
N LYS A 15 17.69 16.96 5.99
CA LYS A 15 18.47 16.32 7.06
C LYS A 15 19.60 15.44 6.53
N PHE A 16 19.41 14.87 5.36
CA PHE A 16 20.29 13.89 4.74
C PHE A 16 20.51 14.24 3.26
N PRO A 17 21.34 15.23 2.94
CA PRO A 17 21.65 15.62 1.57
C PRO A 17 22.11 14.40 0.75
N GLY A 18 21.59 14.27 -0.47
CA GLY A 18 21.90 13.15 -1.35
C GLY A 18 21.06 11.87 -1.14
N CYS A 19 20.17 11.86 -0.15
CA CYS A 19 19.26 10.72 0.00
C CYS A 19 18.26 10.63 -1.17
N THR A 20 17.84 9.40 -1.50
CA THR A 20 16.92 9.10 -2.60
C THR A 20 15.93 8.01 -2.20
N LEU A 21 14.77 8.00 -2.87
CA LEU A 21 13.72 7.01 -2.63
C LEU A 21 13.92 5.77 -3.50
N ALA A 22 14.02 4.59 -2.89
CA ALA A 22 14.02 3.31 -3.60
C ALA A 22 12.61 2.83 -3.96
N HIS A 23 11.61 3.29 -3.21
CA HIS A 23 10.19 3.03 -3.45
C HIS A 23 9.32 4.15 -2.89
N ARG A 24 8.03 4.04 -3.07
CA ARG A 24 7.04 5.00 -2.57
C ARG A 24 5.84 4.29 -1.94
N LEU A 25 5.16 4.98 -1.05
CA LEU A 25 3.79 4.68 -0.61
C LEU A 25 2.82 5.56 -1.38
N ASP A 26 1.57 5.11 -1.53
CA ASP A 26 0.50 5.93 -2.09
C ASP A 26 0.12 7.05 -1.12
N PHE A 27 -0.44 8.14 -1.65
CA PHE A 27 -0.94 9.24 -0.83
C PHE A 27 -1.97 8.71 0.18
N GLY A 28 -1.83 9.14 1.42
CA GLY A 28 -2.64 8.68 2.55
C GLY A 28 -2.16 7.37 3.20
N THR A 29 -1.34 6.55 2.53
CA THR A 29 -0.76 5.34 3.14
C THR A 29 0.33 5.72 4.14
N SER A 30 0.24 5.21 5.35
CA SER A 30 1.29 5.37 6.37
C SER A 30 2.21 4.17 6.47
N GLY A 31 3.25 4.27 7.29
CA GLY A 31 4.10 3.13 7.65
C GLY A 31 5.53 3.20 7.15
N ILE A 32 6.14 2.05 7.01
CA ILE A 32 7.58 1.89 6.80
C ILE A 32 7.97 2.18 5.36
N MET A 33 9.02 2.99 5.21
CA MET A 33 9.74 3.22 3.95
C MET A 33 11.24 3.03 4.16
N VAL A 34 11.93 2.50 3.16
CA VAL A 34 13.40 2.50 3.12
C VAL A 34 13.91 3.63 2.21
N ILE A 35 14.88 4.37 2.72
CA ILE A 35 15.49 5.52 2.04
C ILE A 35 16.99 5.26 1.88
N ALA A 36 17.48 5.41 0.68
CA ALA A 36 18.91 5.27 0.38
C ALA A 36 19.66 6.57 0.72
N ARG A 37 20.84 6.46 1.36
CA ARG A 37 21.68 7.61 1.71
C ARG A 37 22.48 8.17 0.52
N ASN A 38 22.59 7.40 -0.57
CA ASN A 38 23.28 7.80 -1.80
C ASN A 38 22.79 6.99 -3.01
N LYS A 39 23.24 7.37 -4.20
CA LYS A 39 22.82 6.77 -5.47
C LYS A 39 23.20 5.29 -5.61
N ALA A 40 24.38 4.86 -5.12
CA ALA A 40 24.81 3.46 -5.22
C ALA A 40 23.93 2.55 -4.38
N ILE A 41 23.64 2.94 -3.14
CA ILE A 41 22.70 2.22 -2.26
C ILE A 41 21.30 2.20 -2.84
N ASN A 42 20.86 3.32 -3.46
CA ASN A 42 19.56 3.37 -4.11
C ASN A 42 19.46 2.38 -5.26
N ALA A 43 20.47 2.29 -6.11
CA ALA A 43 20.49 1.33 -7.21
C ALA A 43 20.39 -0.11 -6.72
N ALA A 44 21.12 -0.48 -5.67
CA ALA A 44 21.08 -1.80 -5.06
C ALA A 44 19.69 -2.12 -4.44
N LEU A 45 19.08 -1.17 -3.73
CA LEU A 45 17.72 -1.34 -3.20
C LEU A 45 16.68 -1.43 -4.31
N CYS A 46 16.73 -0.56 -5.33
CA CYS A 46 15.84 -0.63 -6.49
C CYS A 46 15.95 -1.98 -7.20
N HIS A 47 17.15 -2.55 -7.29
CA HIS A 47 17.35 -3.89 -7.83
C HIS A 47 16.61 -4.94 -7.01
N GLN A 48 16.71 -4.93 -5.67
CA GLN A 48 15.96 -5.86 -4.81
C GLN A 48 14.43 -5.72 -5.00
N PHE A 49 13.91 -4.49 -5.13
CA PHE A 49 12.49 -4.27 -5.43
C PHE A 49 12.10 -4.83 -6.80
N SER A 50 12.92 -4.63 -7.83
CA SER A 50 12.66 -5.15 -9.19
C SER A 50 12.66 -6.67 -9.24
N GLN A 51 13.54 -7.31 -8.48
CA GLN A 51 13.62 -8.77 -8.34
C GLN A 51 12.58 -9.35 -7.36
N ARG A 52 11.72 -8.51 -6.77
CA ARG A 52 10.72 -8.91 -5.75
C ARG A 52 11.35 -9.60 -4.51
N ALA A 53 12.62 -9.33 -4.26
CA ALA A 53 13.33 -9.87 -3.09
C ALA A 53 12.90 -9.18 -1.78
N VAL A 54 12.35 -7.95 -1.86
CA VAL A 54 11.84 -7.21 -0.71
C VAL A 54 10.46 -7.76 -0.32
N LYS A 55 10.34 -8.28 0.92
CA LYS A 55 9.07 -8.73 1.47
C LYS A 55 8.34 -7.55 2.12
N LYS A 56 7.07 -7.40 1.79
CA LYS A 56 6.20 -6.31 2.28
C LYS A 56 4.93 -6.89 2.86
N ALA A 57 4.47 -6.34 3.98
CA ALA A 57 3.12 -6.56 4.43
C ALA A 57 2.49 -5.24 4.89
N TYR A 58 1.18 -5.17 4.74
CA TYR A 58 0.37 -4.02 5.11
C TYR A 58 -0.75 -4.47 6.03
N SER A 59 -1.14 -3.61 6.94
CA SER A 59 -2.39 -3.74 7.69
C SER A 59 -3.43 -2.81 7.08
N ALA A 60 -4.66 -3.28 6.95
CA ALA A 60 -5.76 -2.45 6.46
C ALA A 60 -7.05 -2.76 7.22
N LEU A 61 -7.95 -1.76 7.29
CA LEU A 61 -9.34 -1.96 7.64
C LEU A 61 -10.18 -1.93 6.36
N LEU A 62 -10.91 -3.00 6.11
CA LEU A 62 -11.82 -3.12 4.97
C LEU A 62 -13.26 -2.90 5.43
N CYS A 63 -14.06 -2.28 4.58
CA CYS A 63 -15.48 -2.11 4.79
C CYS A 63 -16.20 -3.46 4.64
N GLY A 64 -17.11 -3.77 5.57
CA GLY A 64 -17.83 -5.04 5.60
C GLY A 64 -17.05 -6.20 6.21
N HIS A 65 -17.73 -7.32 6.37
CA HIS A 65 -17.13 -8.58 6.80
C HIS A 65 -16.71 -9.40 5.59
N VAL A 66 -15.41 -9.50 5.36
CA VAL A 66 -14.84 -10.39 4.33
C VAL A 66 -15.17 -11.83 4.71
N GLU A 67 -15.82 -12.57 3.83
CA GLU A 67 -16.33 -13.92 4.12
C GLU A 67 -15.21 -14.93 4.38
N ASN A 68 -14.26 -15.03 3.43
CA ASN A 68 -13.17 -15.98 3.50
C ASN A 68 -12.01 -15.45 4.36
N ASP A 69 -11.43 -16.32 5.21
CA ASP A 69 -10.34 -15.93 6.12
C ASP A 69 -9.04 -15.57 5.40
N GLU A 70 -8.83 -16.09 4.21
CA GLU A 70 -7.67 -15.76 3.38
C GLU A 70 -8.00 -15.91 1.89
N GLY A 71 -7.22 -15.28 1.05
CA GLY A 71 -7.39 -15.39 -0.39
C GLY A 71 -6.33 -14.67 -1.19
N VAL A 72 -6.48 -14.81 -2.50
CA VAL A 72 -5.62 -14.17 -3.51
C VAL A 72 -6.49 -13.35 -4.45
N ILE A 73 -6.08 -12.11 -4.66
CA ILE A 73 -6.66 -11.23 -5.66
C ILE A 73 -5.65 -11.15 -6.80
N ASP A 74 -5.98 -11.77 -7.92
CA ASP A 74 -5.17 -11.81 -9.14
C ASP A 74 -5.93 -11.06 -10.24
N ALA A 75 -5.69 -9.76 -10.33
CA ALA A 75 -6.43 -8.87 -11.20
C ALA A 75 -5.50 -7.83 -11.84
N PRO A 76 -5.30 -7.87 -13.17
CA PRO A 76 -4.37 -6.99 -13.86
C PRO A 76 -4.83 -5.53 -13.79
N ILE A 77 -3.87 -4.62 -13.57
CA ILE A 77 -4.12 -3.19 -13.37
C ILE A 77 -3.59 -2.37 -14.53
N ALA A 78 -4.45 -1.54 -15.10
CA ALA A 78 -4.15 -0.57 -16.14
C ALA A 78 -4.27 0.87 -15.61
N LYS A 79 -3.64 1.82 -16.30
CA LYS A 79 -3.97 3.24 -16.16
C LYS A 79 -5.30 3.50 -16.85
N ASP A 80 -6.13 4.33 -16.23
CA ASP A 80 -7.32 4.88 -16.87
C ASP A 80 -7.03 6.35 -17.24
N PRO A 81 -6.77 6.65 -18.53
CA PRO A 81 -6.45 8.01 -18.94
C PRO A 81 -7.61 8.99 -18.74
N ALA A 82 -8.86 8.50 -18.82
CA ALA A 82 -10.07 9.32 -18.68
C ALA A 82 -10.36 9.65 -17.21
N LEU A 83 -9.91 8.80 -16.29
CA LEU A 83 -10.22 8.91 -14.86
C LEU A 83 -8.95 9.18 -14.00
N PHE A 84 -7.89 9.75 -14.59
CA PHE A 84 -6.68 10.07 -13.81
C PHE A 84 -7.04 10.83 -12.52
N PRO A 85 -6.51 10.45 -11.33
CA PRO A 85 -5.40 9.51 -11.10
C PRO A 85 -5.81 8.05 -10.86
N LEU A 86 -7.02 7.65 -11.21
CA LEU A 86 -7.53 6.30 -11.00
C LEU A 86 -6.77 5.26 -11.84
N MET A 87 -6.74 4.06 -11.30
CA MET A 87 -6.34 2.84 -12.01
C MET A 87 -7.58 1.99 -12.21
N SER A 88 -7.60 1.14 -13.24
CA SER A 88 -8.69 0.22 -13.52
C SER A 88 -8.22 -1.23 -13.55
N ILE A 89 -9.11 -2.17 -13.23
CA ILE A 89 -8.88 -3.59 -13.52
C ILE A 89 -9.16 -3.80 -15.00
N CYS A 90 -8.18 -4.31 -15.75
CA CYS A 90 -8.31 -4.52 -17.18
C CYS A 90 -7.50 -5.76 -17.61
N ALA A 91 -8.20 -6.79 -18.06
CA ALA A 91 -7.56 -8.03 -18.52
C ALA A 91 -6.77 -7.85 -19.84
N VAL A 92 -7.15 -6.87 -20.67
CA VAL A 92 -6.57 -6.69 -22.01
C VAL A 92 -5.26 -5.88 -21.97
N THR A 93 -5.25 -4.73 -21.26
CA THR A 93 -4.12 -3.80 -21.24
C THR A 93 -3.44 -3.71 -19.87
N GLY A 94 -4.01 -4.36 -18.86
CA GLY A 94 -3.52 -4.33 -17.49
C GLY A 94 -2.19 -5.09 -17.32
N LYS A 95 -1.32 -4.53 -16.51
CA LYS A 95 -0.12 -5.23 -16.07
C LYS A 95 -0.47 -6.24 -14.99
N PRO A 96 0.09 -7.47 -15.01
CA PRO A 96 -0.17 -8.48 -13.98
C PRO A 96 0.03 -7.90 -12.58
N ALA A 97 -0.97 -8.09 -11.73
CA ALA A 97 -0.97 -7.63 -10.35
C ALA A 97 -1.61 -8.70 -9.45
N ARG A 98 -0.93 -9.03 -8.36
CA ARG A 98 -1.35 -10.08 -7.44
C ARG A 98 -1.11 -9.66 -6.00
N SER A 99 -2.12 -9.86 -5.16
CA SER A 99 -2.10 -9.59 -3.72
C SER A 99 -2.71 -10.75 -2.95
N ARG A 100 -2.12 -11.10 -1.81
CA ARG A 100 -2.73 -12.01 -0.84
C ARG A 100 -3.34 -11.21 0.30
N TYR A 101 -4.43 -11.71 0.85
CA TYR A 101 -4.97 -11.20 2.10
C TYR A 101 -5.17 -12.33 3.10
N ARG A 102 -5.12 -11.99 4.38
CA ARG A 102 -5.50 -12.84 5.50
C ARG A 102 -6.26 -12.00 6.51
N VAL A 103 -7.46 -12.45 6.86
CA VAL A 103 -8.29 -11.82 7.89
C VAL A 103 -7.63 -12.01 9.25
N ILE A 104 -7.56 -10.93 10.02
CA ILE A 104 -7.07 -10.92 11.41
C ILE A 104 -8.26 -10.93 12.36
N GLU A 105 -9.25 -10.08 12.09
CA GLU A 105 -10.47 -10.00 12.89
C GLU A 105 -11.62 -9.38 12.09
N ARG A 106 -12.85 -9.68 12.47
CA ARG A 106 -14.07 -9.03 12.00
C ARG A 106 -14.76 -8.40 13.21
N PHE A 107 -15.16 -7.17 13.09
CA PHE A 107 -15.77 -6.44 14.20
C PHE A 107 -16.74 -5.37 13.70
N TYR A 108 -17.49 -4.78 14.61
CA TYR A 108 -18.34 -3.63 14.34
C TYR A 108 -17.74 -2.39 15.00
N GLN A 109 -17.63 -1.30 14.24
CA GLN A 109 -17.31 0.01 14.81
C GLN A 109 -18.48 0.52 15.67
N ALA A 110 -18.25 1.51 16.54
CA ALA A 110 -19.25 2.04 17.46
C ALA A 110 -20.57 2.48 16.80
N ALA A 111 -20.53 2.93 15.54
CA ALA A 111 -21.71 3.28 14.74
C ALA A 111 -22.40 2.08 14.05
N GLY A 112 -22.00 0.84 14.36
CA GLY A 112 -22.55 -0.37 13.76
C GLY A 112 -21.99 -0.70 12.37
N LEU A 113 -20.96 0.01 11.88
CA LEU A 113 -20.32 -0.28 10.60
C LEU A 113 -19.52 -1.58 10.72
N PRO A 114 -19.82 -2.63 9.91
CA PRO A 114 -19.03 -3.85 9.89
C PRO A 114 -17.67 -3.59 9.24
N LEU A 115 -16.62 -4.05 9.88
CA LEU A 115 -15.24 -3.89 9.40
C LEU A 115 -14.47 -5.21 9.50
N THR A 116 -13.50 -5.37 8.62
CA THR A 116 -12.54 -6.48 8.67
C THR A 116 -11.12 -5.93 8.70
N ARG A 117 -10.35 -6.29 9.73
CA ARG A 117 -8.91 -6.06 9.76
C ARG A 117 -8.21 -7.16 8.98
N VAL A 118 -7.35 -6.79 8.04
CA VAL A 118 -6.61 -7.74 7.21
C VAL A 118 -5.12 -7.45 7.20
N ALA A 119 -4.33 -8.52 7.05
CA ALA A 119 -2.95 -8.44 6.59
C ALA A 119 -2.93 -8.62 5.07
N LEU A 120 -2.34 -7.66 4.36
CA LEU A 120 -2.21 -7.66 2.90
C LEU A 120 -0.74 -7.87 2.52
N THR A 121 -0.48 -8.80 1.60
CA THR A 121 0.86 -9.08 1.07
C THR A 121 0.86 -8.92 -0.45
N PRO A 122 1.35 -7.78 -0.98
CA PRO A 122 1.44 -7.59 -2.42
C PRO A 122 2.64 -8.37 -3.00
N GLU A 123 2.38 -9.28 -3.95
CA GLU A 123 3.41 -10.01 -4.70
C GLU A 123 3.98 -9.17 -5.85
N THR A 124 3.23 -8.17 -6.29
CA THR A 124 3.62 -7.16 -7.28
C THR A 124 3.54 -5.76 -6.65
N GLY A 125 3.89 -4.70 -7.38
CA GLY A 125 3.88 -3.33 -6.85
C GLY A 125 3.33 -2.34 -7.88
N ARG A 126 2.07 -2.48 -8.29
CA ARG A 126 1.42 -1.53 -9.19
C ARG A 126 0.87 -0.35 -8.41
N THR A 127 0.72 0.79 -9.09
CA THR A 127 0.08 1.98 -8.50
C THR A 127 -1.31 1.63 -7.98
N HIS A 128 -1.62 2.06 -6.77
CA HIS A 128 -2.88 1.82 -6.05
C HIS A 128 -3.30 0.34 -5.92
N GLN A 129 -2.35 -0.60 -6.10
CA GLN A 129 -2.68 -2.02 -6.20
C GLN A 129 -3.55 -2.54 -5.06
N LEU A 130 -3.15 -2.33 -3.81
CA LEU A 130 -3.93 -2.82 -2.65
C LEU A 130 -5.29 -2.15 -2.55
N ARG A 131 -5.38 -0.87 -2.92
CA ARG A 131 -6.62 -0.09 -2.87
C ARG A 131 -7.66 -0.63 -3.86
N ILE A 132 -7.27 -0.80 -5.13
CA ILE A 132 -8.17 -1.30 -6.18
C ILE A 132 -8.45 -2.81 -6.03
N HIS A 133 -7.50 -3.60 -5.54
CA HIS A 133 -7.72 -5.01 -5.27
C HIS A 133 -8.74 -5.24 -4.16
N CYS A 134 -8.70 -4.44 -3.08
CA CYS A 134 -9.70 -4.52 -2.02
C CYS A 134 -11.08 -4.07 -2.51
N GLN A 135 -11.17 -3.05 -3.37
CA GLN A 135 -12.42 -2.69 -4.04
C GLN A 135 -12.94 -3.83 -4.92
N GLN A 136 -12.07 -4.47 -5.72
CA GLN A 136 -12.42 -5.62 -6.56
C GLN A 136 -12.92 -6.82 -5.74
N LEU A 137 -12.44 -6.97 -4.50
CA LEU A 137 -12.93 -7.98 -3.56
C LEU A 137 -14.34 -7.67 -3.05
N GLY A 138 -14.88 -6.47 -3.31
CA GLY A 138 -16.15 -5.99 -2.75
C GLY A 138 -16.02 -5.32 -1.38
N HIS A 139 -14.79 -5.21 -0.86
CA HIS A 139 -14.48 -4.67 0.46
C HIS A 139 -13.42 -3.58 0.37
N PRO A 140 -13.78 -2.34 -0.05
CA PRO A 140 -12.82 -1.27 -0.18
C PRO A 140 -12.16 -0.94 1.17
N ILE A 141 -10.96 -0.37 1.10
CA ILE A 141 -10.25 0.08 2.31
C ILE A 141 -10.96 1.29 2.89
N LEU A 142 -11.25 1.25 4.18
CA LEU A 142 -11.89 2.35 4.91
C LEU A 142 -11.09 3.65 4.77
N GLY A 143 -11.78 4.75 4.46
CA GLY A 143 -11.17 6.05 4.22
C GLY A 143 -10.46 6.18 2.87
N CYS A 144 -10.74 5.29 1.91
CA CYS A 144 -10.19 5.36 0.57
C CYS A 144 -10.98 6.36 -0.29
N ASP A 145 -10.37 7.51 -0.57
CA ASP A 145 -10.94 8.60 -1.37
C ASP A 145 -11.15 8.27 -2.86
N LEU A 146 -10.34 7.35 -3.41
CA LEU A 146 -10.36 7.01 -4.84
C LEU A 146 -11.20 5.77 -5.17
N TYR A 147 -11.30 4.82 -4.24
CA TYR A 147 -11.91 3.51 -4.48
C TYR A 147 -12.91 3.11 -3.37
N GLY A 148 -13.33 4.06 -2.52
CA GLY A 148 -14.21 3.79 -1.37
C GLY A 148 -15.61 3.34 -1.73
N GLY A 149 -16.18 3.91 -2.80
CA GLY A 149 -17.57 3.65 -3.21
C GLY A 149 -18.61 4.30 -2.27
N LEU A 150 -19.80 4.59 -2.80
CA LEU A 150 -20.92 5.16 -2.05
C LEU A 150 -21.71 4.08 -1.26
N GLU A 151 -21.37 2.82 -1.43
CA GLU A 151 -22.11 1.67 -0.87
C GLU A 151 -21.87 1.45 0.64
N TRP A 152 -20.92 2.18 1.23
CA TRP A 152 -20.52 2.02 2.62
C TRP A 152 -20.78 3.30 3.41
N PRO A 153 -22.03 3.52 3.91
CA PRO A 153 -22.38 4.70 4.70
C PRO A 153 -21.53 4.78 5.98
N GLY A 154 -21.15 6.00 6.36
CA GLY A 154 -20.31 6.24 7.55
C GLY A 154 -18.80 6.19 7.29
N THR A 155 -18.39 5.94 6.03
CA THR A 155 -16.95 5.96 5.66
C THR A 155 -16.42 7.37 5.43
N GLU A 156 -17.29 8.34 5.15
CA GLU A 156 -16.94 9.75 4.90
C GLU A 156 -16.33 10.44 6.13
N THR A 157 -16.65 9.96 7.33
CA THR A 157 -16.14 10.52 8.59
C THR A 157 -14.73 10.05 8.93
N THR A 158 -14.19 9.12 8.15
CA THR A 158 -12.86 8.55 8.42
C THR A 158 -11.78 9.53 7.97
N PRO A 159 -10.93 10.03 8.90
CA PRO A 159 -10.03 11.15 8.62
C PRO A 159 -8.84 10.80 7.72
N ARG A 160 -8.64 9.52 7.40
CA ARG A 160 -7.50 9.06 6.61
C ARG A 160 -7.73 7.68 5.99
N LEU A 161 -6.93 7.35 4.99
CA LEU A 161 -6.85 5.99 4.45
C LEU A 161 -6.35 5.01 5.53
N MET A 162 -7.13 3.97 5.83
CA MET A 162 -6.79 2.91 6.79
C MET A 162 -5.93 1.83 6.13
N LEU A 163 -4.78 2.25 5.60
CA LEU A 163 -3.75 1.39 5.00
C LEU A 163 -2.39 1.77 5.56
N HIS A 164 -1.67 0.77 6.09
CA HIS A 164 -0.40 0.95 6.77
C HIS A 164 0.63 -0.09 6.34
N ALA A 165 1.80 0.36 5.88
CA ALA A 165 2.94 -0.50 5.59
C ALA A 165 3.56 -0.98 6.90
N SER A 166 3.17 -2.17 7.37
CA SER A 166 3.50 -2.70 8.70
C SER A 166 4.78 -3.54 8.72
N ARG A 167 5.25 -4.00 7.54
CA ARG A 167 6.44 -4.86 7.42
C ARG A 167 7.21 -4.54 6.15
N LEU A 168 8.53 -4.45 6.29
CA LEU A 168 9.48 -4.35 5.18
C LEU A 168 10.74 -5.15 5.51
N ASP A 169 11.00 -6.25 4.78
CA ASP A 169 12.22 -7.03 4.93
C ASP A 169 13.05 -6.90 3.65
N PHE A 170 14.32 -6.61 3.80
CA PHE A 170 15.26 -6.47 2.69
C PHE A 170 16.69 -6.80 3.14
N VAL A 171 17.60 -7.00 2.21
CA VAL A 171 19.02 -7.21 2.51
C VAL A 171 19.73 -5.86 2.50
N HIS A 172 20.47 -5.56 3.57
CA HIS A 172 21.25 -4.32 3.64
C HIS A 172 22.34 -4.31 2.57
N PRO A 173 22.40 -3.32 1.67
CA PRO A 173 23.24 -3.38 0.48
C PRO A 173 24.74 -3.42 0.72
N VAL A 174 25.20 -3.06 1.91
CA VAL A 174 26.64 -3.03 2.27
C VAL A 174 27.00 -4.21 3.15
N SER A 175 26.26 -4.43 4.26
CA SER A 175 26.61 -5.50 5.21
C SER A 175 26.12 -6.88 4.79
N GLY A 176 25.14 -6.97 3.89
CA GLY A 176 24.51 -8.23 3.52
C GLY A 176 23.53 -8.78 4.57
N GLU A 177 23.34 -8.09 5.68
CA GLU A 177 22.42 -8.51 6.74
C GLU A 177 20.95 -8.34 6.32
N THR A 178 20.10 -9.24 6.76
CA THR A 178 18.65 -9.11 6.58
C THR A 178 18.08 -8.10 7.58
N ILE A 179 17.53 -7.03 7.08
CA ILE A 179 16.80 -6.04 7.89
C ILE A 179 15.32 -6.41 7.92
N ASN A 180 14.79 -6.58 9.12
CA ASN A 180 13.38 -6.91 9.37
C ASN A 180 12.69 -5.75 10.07
N ALA A 181 12.18 -4.78 9.31
CA ALA A 181 11.49 -3.63 9.87
C ALA A 181 10.01 -3.96 10.15
N ARG A 182 9.51 -3.55 11.33
CA ARG A 182 8.12 -3.74 11.77
C ARG A 182 7.60 -2.45 12.39
N HIS A 183 6.35 -2.12 12.11
CA HIS A 183 5.64 -1.01 12.73
C HIS A 183 4.16 -1.36 12.80
N ALA A 184 3.57 -1.27 14.00
CA ALA A 184 2.16 -1.54 14.18
C ALA A 184 1.30 -0.46 13.50
N ALA A 185 0.16 -0.87 12.93
CA ALA A 185 -0.81 0.10 12.42
C ALA A 185 -1.39 0.94 13.58
N PRO A 186 -1.55 2.26 13.38
CA PRO A 186 -2.07 3.16 14.41
C PRO A 186 -3.61 3.12 14.53
N PHE A 187 -4.25 2.09 14.02
CA PHE A 187 -5.69 1.90 14.00
C PHE A 187 -6.08 0.43 14.22
#